data_93d929c39e1bc99e982366884f5acf88
#
_entry.id   93d929c39e1bc99e982366884f5acf88
#
_cell.length_a   1.000
_cell.length_b   1.000
_cell.length_c   1.000
_cell.angle_alpha   90.00
_cell.angle_beta   90.00
_cell.angle_gamma   90.00
#
_symmetry.space_group_name_H-M   'P 1'
#
loop_
_entity.id
_entity.type
_entity.pdbx_description
1 polymer ?
#
loop_
_entity_poly.entity_id
_entity_poly.type
_entity_poly.pdbx_seq_one_letter_code
_entity_poly.pdbx_strand_id
1 'polypeptide(L)'
;FLNLFGKEFIEINVNSEVIRNTKGLEVVLVLDNTGSMQNSGKMDALKAASNTLINDLFRDETTSASVKMGLVPFVTTVNIGNGRDGTNQFVPNSSINEYPPADSTWKGCVEARQSPHDTLDTYNSRGVTGVSGNWAPYYWEAETFDALSGNLENFCENSWWRPPSPPSFPFDRPSRGNGRPDNPFPRNGDGRFIGVDVIPPRTQGPNQACPDPVTPLTNQKSQLTQAINTMQPWELNGTMANLGAVWGWRLLSPTPPFEQGSAYDNEKINKALVIMTDGENLVSPILGSRINRARCGGVTCTNARICDIVSGGRYTSQYTGYGYMSEGRLGTTSLANAGPRLNNRLTQVCNNIKQTGIIVFTIVFQLENQQLQTLFRNCASSSDKFFNSPNNETLASAFRTIGAELNSLRVSK
;
A
#
# COMPACT_ATOMS: atom_id res chain seq x y z
N PHE A 1 -28.10 -61.67 35.86
CA PHE A 1 -26.72 -62.08 36.24
C PHE A 1 -26.24 -61.22 37.42
N LEU A 2 -26.40 -59.88 37.40
CA LEU A 2 -25.95 -58.96 38.48
C LEU A 2 -26.64 -59.17 39.82
N ASN A 3 -27.94 -59.52 39.81
CA ASN A 3 -28.69 -59.81 41.01
C ASN A 3 -28.14 -61.05 41.79
N LEU A 4 -27.42 -61.94 41.11
CA LEU A 4 -26.82 -63.15 41.74
C LEU A 4 -25.65 -62.76 42.67
N PHE A 5 -25.08 -61.54 42.48
CA PHE A 5 -23.98 -60.99 43.28
C PHE A 5 -24.42 -59.82 44.19
N GLY A 6 -25.74 -59.60 44.35
CA GLY A 6 -26.28 -58.56 45.23
C GLY A 6 -26.08 -57.15 44.70
N LYS A 7 -25.87 -56.98 43.37
CA LYS A 7 -25.73 -55.70 42.68
C LYS A 7 -26.89 -55.48 41.76
N GLU A 8 -27.63 -54.37 41.94
CA GLU A 8 -28.74 -54.01 41.04
C GLU A 8 -28.27 -53.32 39.75
N PHE A 9 -27.13 -52.67 39.82
CA PHE A 9 -26.52 -51.99 38.66
C PHE A 9 -25.01 -51.92 38.80
N ILE A 10 -24.33 -51.76 37.69
CA ILE A 10 -22.91 -51.42 37.60
C ILE A 10 -22.82 -49.96 37.13
N GLU A 11 -22.24 -49.13 37.94
CA GLU A 11 -21.95 -47.73 37.51
C GLU A 11 -20.68 -47.75 36.69
N ILE A 12 -20.83 -47.34 35.40
CA ILE A 12 -19.70 -47.19 34.49
C ILE A 12 -19.48 -45.69 34.31
N ASN A 13 -18.44 -45.16 34.91
CA ASN A 13 -18.00 -43.77 34.67
C ASN A 13 -17.08 -43.77 33.47
N VAL A 14 -17.50 -43.13 32.39
CA VAL A 14 -16.69 -42.92 31.18
C VAL A 14 -16.30 -41.44 31.16
N ASN A 15 -15.03 -41.16 31.39
CA ASN A 15 -14.44 -39.85 31.15
C ASN A 15 -13.85 -39.85 29.75
N SER A 16 -14.39 -39.02 28.85
CA SER A 16 -13.78 -38.76 27.54
C SER A 16 -13.25 -37.34 27.51
N GLU A 17 -11.96 -37.20 27.29
CA GLU A 17 -11.33 -35.92 27.02
C GLU A 17 -11.22 -35.73 25.50
N VAL A 18 -11.88 -34.71 24.98
CA VAL A 18 -11.76 -34.32 23.58
C VAL A 18 -10.74 -33.18 23.48
N ILE A 19 -9.51 -33.52 23.16
CA ILE A 19 -8.49 -32.54 22.85
C ILE A 19 -8.74 -32.06 21.42
N ARG A 20 -9.28 -30.85 21.25
CA ARG A 20 -9.31 -30.18 19.95
C ARG A 20 -7.93 -29.60 19.69
N ASN A 21 -7.22 -30.19 18.76
CA ASN A 21 -5.98 -29.62 18.26
C ASN A 21 -6.33 -28.45 17.34
N THR A 22 -6.31 -27.23 17.87
CA THR A 22 -6.60 -26.02 17.09
C THR A 22 -5.32 -25.46 16.54
N LYS A 23 -5.25 -25.25 15.21
CA LYS A 23 -4.14 -24.54 14.59
C LYS A 23 -4.31 -23.03 14.82
N GLY A 24 -3.20 -22.34 14.98
CA GLY A 24 -3.16 -20.88 14.93
C GLY A 24 -3.42 -20.37 13.52
N LEU A 25 -3.74 -19.11 13.42
CA LEU A 25 -4.09 -18.44 12.16
C LEU A 25 -3.41 -17.08 12.07
N GLU A 26 -2.69 -16.85 10.99
CA GLU A 26 -2.14 -15.56 10.60
C GLU A 26 -2.82 -15.08 9.31
N VAL A 27 -3.49 -13.94 9.36
CA VAL A 27 -4.25 -13.37 8.24
C VAL A 27 -3.81 -11.95 7.97
N VAL A 28 -3.55 -11.62 6.71
CA VAL A 28 -3.32 -10.23 6.32
C VAL A 28 -4.39 -9.78 5.32
N LEU A 29 -4.98 -8.63 5.59
CA LEU A 29 -5.90 -7.94 4.70
C LEU A 29 -5.12 -6.91 3.87
N VAL A 30 -5.17 -7.04 2.56
CA VAL A 30 -4.62 -6.09 1.59
C VAL A 30 -5.78 -5.35 0.95
N LEU A 31 -5.98 -4.13 1.35
CA LEU A 31 -7.20 -3.37 1.07
C LEU A 31 -6.91 -2.14 0.23
N ASP A 32 -7.69 -2.00 -0.83
CA ASP A 32 -7.62 -0.88 -1.75
C ASP A 32 -8.11 0.42 -1.09
N ASN A 33 -7.24 1.41 -1.05
CA ASN A 33 -7.53 2.75 -0.54
C ASN A 33 -7.45 3.81 -1.64
N THR A 34 -7.55 3.42 -2.91
CA THR A 34 -7.51 4.36 -4.03
C THR A 34 -8.74 5.26 -4.09
N GLY A 35 -8.64 6.34 -4.87
CA GLY A 35 -9.69 7.34 -4.94
C GLY A 35 -11.04 6.81 -5.43
N SER A 36 -11.07 5.73 -6.22
CA SER A 36 -12.32 5.08 -6.64
C SER A 36 -13.17 4.57 -5.47
N MET A 37 -12.53 4.23 -4.35
CA MET A 37 -13.18 3.76 -3.13
C MET A 37 -14.04 4.83 -2.42
N GLN A 38 -13.91 6.12 -2.79
CA GLN A 38 -14.79 7.17 -2.26
C GLN A 38 -16.21 7.12 -2.81
N ASN A 39 -16.40 6.46 -3.97
CA ASN A 39 -17.68 6.44 -4.67
C ASN A 39 -18.63 5.38 -4.09
N SER A 40 -19.94 5.63 -4.19
CA SER A 40 -21.00 4.63 -3.91
C SER A 40 -20.92 3.95 -2.54
N GLY A 41 -20.31 4.63 -1.54
CA GLY A 41 -20.17 4.06 -0.19
C GLY A 41 -19.23 2.86 -0.09
N LYS A 42 -18.32 2.67 -1.09
CA LYS A 42 -17.42 1.52 -1.15
C LYS A 42 -16.50 1.43 0.06
N MET A 43 -15.91 2.55 0.50
CA MET A 43 -15.02 2.56 1.65
C MET A 43 -15.75 2.16 2.94
N ASP A 44 -16.97 2.65 3.14
CA ASP A 44 -17.76 2.30 4.33
C ASP A 44 -18.16 0.82 4.30
N ALA A 45 -18.53 0.29 3.12
CA ALA A 45 -18.84 -1.12 2.94
C ALA A 45 -17.61 -2.00 3.23
N LEU A 46 -16.43 -1.58 2.76
CA LEU A 46 -15.17 -2.28 3.01
C LEU A 46 -14.82 -2.30 4.50
N LYS A 47 -14.94 -1.17 5.19
CA LYS A 47 -14.71 -1.08 6.64
C LYS A 47 -15.66 -1.98 7.41
N ALA A 48 -16.96 -1.96 7.08
CA ALA A 48 -17.97 -2.81 7.71
C ALA A 48 -17.67 -4.30 7.50
N ALA A 49 -17.36 -4.71 6.27
CA ALA A 49 -17.04 -6.09 5.93
C ALA A 49 -15.75 -6.56 6.64
N SER A 50 -14.71 -5.73 6.67
CA SER A 50 -13.45 -6.03 7.35
C SER A 50 -13.62 -6.17 8.86
N ASN A 51 -14.40 -5.27 9.48
CA ASN A 51 -14.71 -5.37 10.92
C ASN A 51 -15.55 -6.63 11.21
N THR A 52 -16.45 -7.04 10.32
CA THR A 52 -17.17 -8.30 10.45
C THR A 52 -16.21 -9.49 10.48
N LEU A 53 -15.24 -9.55 9.55
CA LEU A 53 -14.24 -10.61 9.54
C LEU A 53 -13.40 -10.62 10.83
N ILE A 54 -12.96 -9.45 11.30
CA ILE A 54 -12.21 -9.34 12.57
C ILE A 54 -13.07 -9.89 13.72
N ASN A 55 -14.34 -9.53 13.79
CA ASN A 55 -15.27 -10.02 14.81
C ASN A 55 -15.47 -11.53 14.73
N ASP A 56 -15.62 -12.09 13.55
CA ASP A 56 -15.80 -13.52 13.33
C ASP A 56 -14.57 -14.33 13.75
N LEU A 57 -13.36 -13.81 13.53
CA LEU A 57 -12.11 -14.50 13.86
C LEU A 57 -11.70 -14.34 15.33
N PHE A 58 -11.89 -13.15 15.90
CA PHE A 58 -11.57 -12.87 17.31
C PHE A 58 -12.72 -13.22 18.26
N ARG A 59 -13.96 -13.26 17.74
CA ARG A 59 -15.16 -13.47 18.56
C ARG A 59 -15.23 -12.44 19.70
N ASP A 60 -15.41 -12.92 20.93
CA ASP A 60 -15.48 -12.09 22.14
C ASP A 60 -14.10 -11.75 22.72
N GLU A 61 -13.03 -12.29 22.12
CA GLU A 61 -11.66 -12.05 22.59
C GLU A 61 -11.19 -10.64 22.19
N THR A 62 -10.67 -9.89 23.13
CA THR A 62 -9.96 -8.62 22.87
C THR A 62 -8.52 -8.85 22.42
N THR A 63 -7.92 -9.95 22.92
CA THR A 63 -6.60 -10.43 22.57
C THR A 63 -6.67 -11.94 22.34
N SER A 64 -6.33 -12.39 21.14
CA SER A 64 -6.44 -13.80 20.81
C SER A 64 -5.11 -14.55 21.02
N ALA A 65 -5.19 -15.76 21.58
CA ALA A 65 -4.04 -16.64 21.72
C ALA A 65 -3.69 -17.37 20.41
N SER A 66 -4.62 -17.46 19.47
CA SER A 66 -4.50 -18.31 18.28
C SER A 66 -4.68 -17.57 16.96
N VAL A 67 -5.07 -16.29 16.97
CA VAL A 67 -5.26 -15.47 15.77
C VAL A 67 -4.37 -14.25 15.83
N LYS A 68 -3.62 -14.03 14.75
CA LYS A 68 -2.98 -12.75 14.47
C LYS A 68 -3.49 -12.24 13.13
N MET A 69 -3.77 -10.95 13.06
CA MET A 69 -4.13 -10.30 11.81
C MET A 69 -3.25 -9.09 11.56
N GLY A 70 -3.06 -8.77 10.28
CA GLY A 70 -2.38 -7.57 9.82
C GLY A 70 -3.20 -6.88 8.74
N LEU A 71 -2.86 -5.63 8.45
CA LEU A 71 -3.54 -4.79 7.48
C LEU A 71 -2.54 -4.06 6.59
N VAL A 72 -2.78 -4.06 5.30
CA VAL A 72 -2.03 -3.32 4.30
C VAL A 72 -2.99 -2.46 3.47
N PRO A 73 -3.24 -1.21 3.88
CA PRO A 73 -3.86 -0.25 2.99
C PRO A 73 -2.90 0.07 1.83
N PHE A 74 -3.37 0.07 0.60
CA PHE A 74 -2.52 0.40 -0.55
C PHE A 74 -3.18 1.37 -1.52
N VAL A 75 -2.35 2.12 -2.23
CA VAL A 75 -2.71 3.01 -3.33
C VAL A 75 -1.71 2.78 -4.47
N THR A 76 -0.93 3.77 -4.87
CA THR A 76 0.24 3.62 -5.76
C THR A 76 1.48 3.13 -4.99
N THR A 77 1.42 3.17 -3.68
CA THR A 77 2.48 2.77 -2.75
C THR A 77 1.88 2.20 -1.48
N VAL A 78 2.74 1.74 -0.58
CA VAL A 78 2.39 1.23 0.75
C VAL A 78 3.19 1.99 1.80
N ASN A 79 2.54 2.36 2.89
CA ASN A 79 3.13 3.05 4.02
C ASN A 79 3.60 2.03 5.07
N ILE A 80 4.90 1.87 5.23
CA ILE A 80 5.49 0.95 6.21
C ILE A 80 5.73 1.57 7.59
N GLY A 81 5.30 2.82 7.76
CA GLY A 81 5.58 3.62 8.96
C GLY A 81 6.90 4.38 8.84
N ASN A 82 6.96 5.53 9.49
CA ASN A 82 8.14 6.40 9.42
C ASN A 82 9.22 6.09 10.47
N GLY A 83 9.05 5.02 11.26
CA GLY A 83 10.07 4.48 12.15
C GLY A 83 10.79 5.50 13.01
N ARG A 84 10.07 6.47 13.58
CA ARG A 84 10.63 7.40 14.56
C ARG A 84 11.25 6.71 15.78
N ASP A 85 10.94 5.45 15.95
CA ASP A 85 11.46 4.56 16.99
C ASP A 85 12.76 3.84 16.59
N GLY A 86 13.38 4.22 15.47
CA GLY A 86 14.61 3.60 14.95
C GLY A 86 14.37 2.36 14.10
N THR A 87 13.13 1.99 13.81
CA THR A 87 12.79 0.81 13.00
C THR A 87 12.99 1.00 11.49
N ASN A 88 13.21 2.23 11.02
CA ASN A 88 13.49 2.51 9.60
C ASN A 88 14.89 2.16 9.14
N GLN A 89 15.46 1.17 9.77
CA GLN A 89 16.73 0.62 9.32
C GLN A 89 16.70 0.08 7.87
N PHE A 90 15.51 -0.06 7.28
CA PHE A 90 15.31 -0.62 5.94
C PHE A 90 15.27 0.43 4.84
N VAL A 91 15.15 1.71 5.22
CA VAL A 91 15.18 2.85 4.30
C VAL A 91 16.42 3.70 4.65
N PRO A 92 17.36 3.88 3.71
CA PRO A 92 18.57 4.64 3.98
C PRO A 92 18.24 6.08 4.40
N ASN A 93 18.77 6.53 5.52
CA ASN A 93 18.56 7.88 6.05
C ASN A 93 19.05 9.00 5.11
N SER A 94 19.99 8.71 4.23
CA SER A 94 20.57 9.69 3.31
C SER A 94 19.56 10.29 2.34
N SER A 95 18.50 9.55 2.02
CA SER A 95 17.45 10.05 1.10
C SER A 95 16.36 10.85 1.79
N ILE A 96 16.29 10.81 3.12
CA ILE A 96 15.24 11.48 3.91
C ILE A 96 15.70 12.85 4.40
N ASN A 97 17.02 13.06 4.51
CA ASN A 97 17.62 14.24 5.14
C ASN A 97 17.89 15.41 4.18
N GLU A 98 17.72 15.23 2.87
CA GLU A 98 18.00 16.28 1.89
C GLU A 98 16.86 17.32 1.76
N TYR A 99 15.68 17.04 2.32
CA TYR A 99 14.48 17.88 2.17
C TYR A 99 13.92 18.38 3.49
N PRO A 100 13.16 19.50 3.47
CA PRO A 100 12.86 20.32 4.64
C PRO A 100 12.01 19.63 5.69
N PRO A 101 11.90 20.20 6.84
CA PRO A 101 12.55 19.82 8.08
C PRO A 101 12.31 18.35 8.44
N ALA A 102 13.37 17.70 8.89
CA ALA A 102 13.55 16.24 9.05
C ALA A 102 12.42 15.48 9.79
N ASP A 103 11.50 16.15 10.42
CA ASP A 103 10.49 15.53 11.29
C ASP A 103 9.06 15.52 10.74
N SER A 104 8.82 16.12 9.59
CA SER A 104 7.47 16.28 9.08
C SER A 104 7.24 15.81 7.65
N THR A 105 8.24 15.38 6.91
CA THR A 105 8.16 15.30 5.46
C THR A 105 7.87 13.93 4.92
N TRP A 106 8.49 12.87 5.41
CA TRP A 106 8.24 11.52 4.95
C TRP A 106 7.33 10.75 5.92
N LYS A 107 6.22 10.20 5.42
CA LYS A 107 5.23 9.49 6.25
C LYS A 107 5.46 8.00 6.38
N GLY A 108 6.42 7.43 5.66
CA GLY A 108 6.71 6.00 5.71
C GLY A 108 6.35 5.24 4.44
N CYS A 109 5.91 5.90 3.39
CA CYS A 109 5.68 5.25 2.11
C CYS A 109 6.98 4.93 1.40
N VAL A 110 7.02 3.77 0.74
CA VAL A 110 8.22 3.28 0.08
C VAL A 110 7.95 2.94 -1.39
N GLU A 111 8.97 3.14 -2.20
CA GLU A 111 8.97 2.64 -3.57
C GLU A 111 9.17 1.12 -3.61
N ALA A 112 8.76 0.50 -4.70
CA ALA A 112 9.12 -0.88 -5.00
C ALA A 112 10.64 -1.05 -5.04
N ARG A 113 11.14 -2.17 -4.57
CA ARG A 113 12.53 -2.54 -4.81
C ARG A 113 12.77 -2.77 -6.29
N GLN A 114 14.03 -2.76 -6.70
CA GLN A 114 14.37 -3.13 -8.07
C GLN A 114 14.08 -4.61 -8.32
N SER A 115 13.72 -4.94 -9.57
CA SER A 115 13.55 -6.33 -10.01
C SER A 115 14.83 -7.16 -9.77
N PRO A 116 14.68 -8.40 -9.31
CA PRO A 116 13.46 -9.18 -9.07
C PRO A 116 12.87 -9.01 -7.66
N HIS A 117 13.48 -8.20 -6.82
CA HIS A 117 13.13 -8.06 -5.39
C HIS A 117 11.76 -7.41 -5.15
N ASP A 118 11.22 -6.71 -6.15
CA ASP A 118 9.88 -6.11 -6.10
C ASP A 118 8.74 -7.15 -6.02
N THR A 119 9.03 -8.41 -6.40
CA THR A 119 8.06 -9.51 -6.38
C THR A 119 8.36 -10.59 -5.34
N LEU A 120 9.31 -10.34 -4.42
CA LEU A 120 9.79 -11.30 -3.42
C LEU A 120 9.61 -10.76 -2.00
N ASP A 121 9.47 -11.66 -1.04
CA ASP A 121 9.45 -11.31 0.38
C ASP A 121 10.85 -11.23 1.00
N THR A 122 11.84 -11.85 0.36
CA THR A 122 13.21 -11.94 0.86
C THR A 122 13.81 -10.57 1.17
N TYR A 123 14.40 -10.46 2.34
CA TYR A 123 15.16 -9.29 2.77
C TYR A 123 16.65 -9.48 2.49
N ASN A 124 17.29 -8.50 1.91
CA ASN A 124 18.74 -8.48 1.82
C ASN A 124 19.31 -7.76 3.04
N SER A 125 20.19 -8.43 3.76
CA SER A 125 20.83 -7.91 4.96
C SER A 125 21.54 -6.58 4.71
N ARG A 126 21.51 -5.72 5.72
CA ARG A 126 22.25 -4.46 5.76
C ARG A 126 23.71 -4.63 5.32
N GLY A 127 24.18 -3.71 4.51
CA GLY A 127 25.63 -3.49 4.32
C GLY A 127 26.24 -4.18 3.12
N VAL A 128 25.51 -4.81 2.24
CA VAL A 128 26.05 -5.25 0.96
C VAL A 128 25.99 -4.07 -0.01
N THR A 129 27.08 -3.32 -0.07
CA THR A 129 27.28 -2.26 -1.08
C THR A 129 27.09 -2.85 -2.47
N GLY A 130 26.17 -2.27 -3.23
CA GLY A 130 25.89 -2.68 -4.61
C GLY A 130 24.70 -3.63 -4.79
N VAL A 131 24.04 -4.08 -3.72
CA VAL A 131 22.80 -4.85 -3.84
C VAL A 131 21.59 -3.92 -3.68
N SER A 132 20.79 -3.81 -4.72
CA SER A 132 19.57 -3.02 -4.82
C SER A 132 18.41 -3.57 -3.93
N GLY A 133 18.73 -4.01 -2.72
CA GLY A 133 17.79 -4.68 -1.83
C GLY A 133 17.04 -3.79 -0.85
N ASN A 134 17.50 -2.57 -0.61
CA ASN A 134 16.85 -1.62 0.28
C ASN A 134 15.66 -0.96 -0.40
N TRP A 135 14.68 -0.54 0.41
CA TRP A 135 13.59 0.30 -0.08
C TRP A 135 14.07 1.75 -0.16
N ALA A 136 13.69 2.44 -1.25
CA ALA A 136 13.77 3.87 -1.32
C ALA A 136 12.50 4.49 -0.69
N PRO A 137 12.61 5.65 -0.04
CA PRO A 137 11.42 6.36 0.40
C PRO A 137 10.61 6.78 -0.82
N TYR A 138 9.29 6.55 -0.77
CA TYR A 138 8.37 7.20 -1.70
C TYR A 138 8.24 8.65 -1.25
N TYR A 139 8.84 9.52 -2.02
CA TYR A 139 8.88 10.94 -1.74
C TYR A 139 8.82 11.70 -3.05
N TRP A 140 7.68 12.24 -3.33
CA TRP A 140 7.51 13.02 -4.55
C TRP A 140 8.03 14.45 -4.35
N GLU A 141 9.18 14.72 -4.92
CA GLU A 141 9.80 16.04 -4.85
C GLU A 141 8.88 17.11 -5.41
N ALA A 142 8.97 18.31 -4.85
CA ALA A 142 8.28 19.45 -5.42
C ALA A 142 8.79 19.70 -6.84
N GLU A 143 7.91 19.64 -7.80
CA GLU A 143 8.25 19.99 -9.17
C GLU A 143 8.49 21.50 -9.22
N THR A 144 9.73 21.89 -9.44
CA THR A 144 10.12 23.26 -9.63
C THR A 144 10.24 23.57 -11.10
N PHE A 145 9.59 24.61 -11.49
CA PHE A 145 9.79 25.16 -12.82
C PHE A 145 11.11 25.93 -12.82
N ASP A 146 12.13 25.39 -13.47
CA ASP A 146 13.35 26.15 -13.71
C ASP A 146 13.07 27.14 -14.85
N ALA A 147 13.02 28.42 -14.48
CA ALA A 147 12.61 29.48 -15.37
C ALA A 147 13.67 29.81 -16.42
N LEU A 148 13.98 28.89 -17.30
CA LEU A 148 14.75 29.21 -18.52
C LEU A 148 14.02 30.16 -19.48
N SER A 149 12.74 30.43 -19.24
CA SER A 149 11.91 31.23 -20.16
C SER A 149 11.14 32.38 -19.53
N GLY A 150 11.54 32.91 -18.42
CA GLY A 150 11.14 34.26 -17.97
C GLY A 150 9.68 34.55 -17.64
N ASN A 151 8.69 33.80 -18.11
CA ASN A 151 7.28 34.20 -18.08
C ASN A 151 6.25 33.08 -17.90
N LEU A 152 6.59 31.94 -17.35
CA LEU A 152 5.61 30.86 -17.18
C LEU A 152 5.25 30.67 -15.72
N GLU A 153 4.08 31.15 -15.34
CA GLU A 153 3.42 30.98 -14.03
C GLU A 153 2.81 29.56 -13.86
N ASN A 154 3.33 28.55 -14.53
CA ASN A 154 2.76 27.21 -14.50
C ASN A 154 3.56 26.32 -13.57
N PHE A 155 2.99 26.05 -12.42
CA PHE A 155 3.44 24.99 -11.53
C PHE A 155 3.07 23.64 -12.10
N CYS A 156 3.99 22.70 -12.10
CA CYS A 156 3.67 21.30 -12.30
C CYS A 156 2.73 20.81 -11.20
N GLU A 157 1.99 19.72 -11.42
CA GLU A 157 0.90 19.32 -10.53
C GLU A 157 1.33 19.04 -9.09
N ASN A 158 2.57 18.65 -8.85
CA ASN A 158 3.11 18.46 -7.52
C ASN A 158 3.80 19.69 -6.94
N SER A 159 3.48 20.87 -7.41
CA SER A 159 3.94 22.13 -6.83
C SER A 159 3.27 22.35 -5.48
N TRP A 160 3.75 21.69 -4.46
CA TRP A 160 3.18 21.75 -3.12
C TRP A 160 3.75 22.89 -2.26
N TRP A 161 4.79 23.54 -2.72
CA TRP A 161 5.32 24.69 -2.02
C TRP A 161 4.54 25.95 -2.38
N ARG A 162 4.01 26.63 -1.37
CA ARG A 162 3.44 27.97 -1.48
C ARG A 162 4.10 28.87 -0.44
N PRO A 163 4.53 30.07 -0.78
CA PRO A 163 4.96 31.02 0.24
C PRO A 163 3.80 31.36 1.19
N PRO A 164 4.06 31.63 2.47
CA PRO A 164 3.04 31.85 3.51
C PRO A 164 2.17 33.10 3.28
N SER A 165 2.54 33.97 2.38
CA SER A 165 1.69 35.05 1.85
C SER A 165 2.06 35.20 0.39
N PRO A 166 1.11 35.26 -0.55
CA PRO A 166 1.48 35.56 -1.89
C PRO A 166 2.06 36.98 -1.88
N PRO A 167 3.35 37.15 -2.12
CA PRO A 167 3.75 38.38 -2.72
C PRO A 167 2.93 38.45 -4.00
N SER A 168 2.40 39.62 -4.34
CA SER A 168 1.79 39.82 -5.64
C SER A 168 2.74 39.22 -6.67
N PHE A 169 2.39 38.04 -7.19
CA PHE A 169 3.16 37.47 -8.28
C PHE A 169 3.27 38.52 -9.38
N PRO A 170 4.42 38.87 -9.80
CA PRO A 170 5.34 38.03 -10.53
C PRO A 170 6.46 37.55 -9.61
N PHE A 171 7.01 36.36 -9.90
CA PHE A 171 8.27 35.94 -9.32
C PHE A 171 9.33 36.97 -9.68
N ASP A 172 9.47 37.98 -8.86
CA ASP A 172 10.63 38.87 -8.93
C ASP A 172 11.82 38.07 -8.46
N ARG A 173 12.55 37.58 -9.41
CA ARG A 173 13.85 36.99 -9.17
C ARG A 173 14.80 38.03 -8.66
N PRO A 174 15.46 37.82 -7.55
CA PRO A 174 16.77 38.35 -7.43
C PRO A 174 17.68 37.54 -8.35
N SER A 175 17.93 38.04 -9.54
CA SER A 175 19.00 37.57 -10.39
C SER A 175 20.31 37.85 -9.68
N ARG A 176 20.89 36.85 -9.03
CA ARG A 176 22.29 36.94 -8.68
C ARG A 176 23.10 36.81 -9.98
N GLY A 177 24.01 37.74 -10.20
CA GLY A 177 24.77 37.97 -11.45
C GLY A 177 25.68 36.84 -11.91
N ASN A 178 25.39 35.57 -11.59
CA ASN A 178 26.14 34.41 -12.00
C ASN A 178 25.37 33.51 -12.99
N GLY A 179 24.20 33.95 -13.48
CA GLY A 179 23.44 33.24 -14.52
C GLY A 179 22.85 31.90 -14.08
N ARG A 180 22.96 31.52 -12.80
CA ARG A 180 22.25 30.36 -12.26
C ARG A 180 20.90 30.80 -11.68
N PRO A 181 19.79 30.13 -12.04
CA PRO A 181 18.55 30.38 -11.35
C PRO A 181 18.74 30.00 -9.87
N ASP A 182 18.48 30.96 -9.00
CA ASP A 182 18.46 30.71 -7.56
C ASP A 182 17.33 29.69 -7.30
N ASN A 183 17.60 28.76 -6.40
CA ASN A 183 16.60 27.81 -5.93
C ASN A 183 15.34 28.62 -5.52
N PRO A 184 14.18 28.37 -6.13
CA PRO A 184 12.96 29.14 -5.87
C PRO A 184 12.46 28.99 -4.43
N PHE A 185 13.06 28.10 -3.65
CA PHE A 185 12.70 27.88 -2.27
C PHE A 185 13.59 28.75 -1.36
N PRO A 186 13.01 29.73 -0.64
CA PRO A 186 13.77 30.48 0.34
C PRO A 186 14.27 29.52 1.43
N ARG A 187 15.56 29.62 1.72
CA ARG A 187 16.20 28.89 2.81
C ARG A 187 16.58 29.85 3.92
N ASN A 188 16.48 29.43 5.18
CA ASN A 188 17.05 30.16 6.31
C ASN A 188 18.58 30.07 6.26
N GLY A 189 19.27 30.78 7.19
CA GLY A 189 20.73 30.80 7.28
C GLY A 189 21.35 29.41 7.51
N ASP A 190 20.56 28.43 7.95
CA ASP A 190 20.96 27.04 8.18
C ASP A 190 20.70 26.14 6.95
N GLY A 191 20.31 26.71 5.82
CA GLY A 191 20.01 25.98 4.60
C GLY A 191 18.63 25.30 4.58
N ARG A 192 17.80 25.52 5.60
CA ARG A 192 16.44 24.95 5.69
C ARG A 192 15.44 25.80 4.90
N PHE A 193 14.46 25.15 4.30
CA PHE A 193 13.39 25.83 3.59
C PHE A 193 12.51 26.62 4.58
N ILE A 194 12.15 27.86 4.22
CA ILE A 194 11.29 28.74 5.03
C ILE A 194 9.88 28.70 4.46
N GLY A 195 8.88 28.54 5.34
CA GLY A 195 7.48 28.72 4.98
C GLY A 195 6.86 27.57 4.17
N VAL A 196 7.45 26.39 4.24
CA VAL A 196 6.82 25.19 3.71
C VAL A 196 5.67 24.82 4.65
N ASP A 197 4.45 24.89 4.15
CA ASP A 197 3.31 24.36 4.88
C ASP A 197 3.43 22.84 4.94
N VAL A 198 3.66 22.33 6.13
CA VAL A 198 4.17 20.98 6.39
C VAL A 198 3.13 19.89 6.12
N ILE A 199 1.88 20.29 5.95
CA ILE A 199 0.77 19.38 5.63
C ILE A 199 0.11 19.84 4.34
N PRO A 200 0.71 19.52 3.19
CA PRO A 200 0.02 19.75 1.93
C PRO A 200 -1.29 18.98 1.91
N PRO A 201 -2.29 19.46 1.19
CA PRO A 201 -3.51 18.71 0.96
C PRO A 201 -3.17 17.31 0.41
N ARG A 202 -4.02 16.32 0.65
CA ARG A 202 -3.79 14.91 0.22
C ARG A 202 -3.47 14.77 -1.27
N THR A 203 -3.82 15.76 -2.05
CA THR A 203 -3.66 15.80 -3.52
C THR A 203 -2.33 16.39 -3.98
N GLN A 204 -1.48 16.84 -3.06
CA GLN A 204 -0.20 17.46 -3.39
C GLN A 204 0.84 17.11 -2.33
N GLY A 205 2.09 17.29 -2.66
CA GLY A 205 3.18 17.21 -1.72
C GLY A 205 3.98 15.92 -1.77
N PRO A 206 5.01 15.85 -0.92
CA PRO A 206 5.96 14.76 -0.96
C PRO A 206 5.31 13.40 -0.66
N ASN A 207 4.22 13.40 0.10
CA ASN A 207 3.50 12.19 0.51
C ASN A 207 2.17 12.02 -0.22
N GLN A 208 2.02 12.61 -1.39
CA GLN A 208 0.82 12.42 -2.20
C GLN A 208 0.57 10.93 -2.45
N ALA A 209 -0.68 10.49 -2.26
CA ALA A 209 -1.08 9.08 -2.36
C ALA A 209 -0.31 8.10 -1.43
N CYS A 210 0.23 8.62 -0.32
CA CYS A 210 0.77 7.80 0.74
C CYS A 210 -0.36 7.43 1.71
N PRO A 211 -0.88 6.19 1.70
CA PRO A 211 -2.00 5.79 2.52
C PRO A 211 -1.67 5.73 4.02
N ASP A 212 -2.66 5.30 4.81
CA ASP A 212 -2.46 5.00 6.21
C ASP A 212 -1.42 3.87 6.37
N PRO A 213 -0.66 3.85 7.48
CA PRO A 213 0.40 2.87 7.66
C PRO A 213 -0.15 1.43 7.78
N VAL A 214 0.67 0.47 7.37
CA VAL A 214 0.37 -0.94 7.62
C VAL A 214 0.23 -1.21 9.11
N THR A 215 -0.61 -2.17 9.45
CA THR A 215 -0.66 -2.75 10.78
C THR A 215 0.04 -4.10 10.70
N PRO A 216 1.21 -4.28 11.34
CA PRO A 216 1.87 -5.58 11.42
C PRO A 216 0.98 -6.63 12.07
N LEU A 217 1.31 -7.91 11.90
CA LEU A 217 0.56 -8.98 12.54
C LEU A 217 0.44 -8.74 14.05
N THR A 218 -0.79 -8.58 14.51
CA THR A 218 -1.15 -8.37 15.90
C THR A 218 -2.27 -9.30 16.33
N ASN A 219 -2.26 -9.69 17.57
CA ASN A 219 -3.34 -10.46 18.19
C ASN A 219 -4.32 -9.57 18.97
N GLN A 220 -4.21 -8.25 18.84
CA GLN A 220 -5.06 -7.29 19.53
C GLN A 220 -6.16 -6.76 18.60
N LYS A 221 -7.40 -7.13 18.90
CA LYS A 221 -8.59 -6.76 18.12
C LYS A 221 -8.73 -5.25 17.95
N SER A 222 -8.49 -4.49 19.02
CA SER A 222 -8.67 -3.03 19.03
C SER A 222 -7.73 -2.31 18.05
N GLN A 223 -6.48 -2.77 17.92
CA GLN A 223 -5.53 -2.19 16.96
C GLN A 223 -6.01 -2.33 15.52
N LEU A 224 -6.53 -3.51 15.17
CA LEU A 224 -7.06 -3.81 13.84
C LEU A 224 -8.32 -2.98 13.54
N THR A 225 -9.26 -2.96 14.48
CA THR A 225 -10.51 -2.19 14.32
C THR A 225 -10.22 -0.70 14.20
N GLN A 226 -9.29 -0.17 14.97
CA GLN A 226 -8.85 1.22 14.85
C GLN A 226 -8.25 1.49 13.48
N ALA A 227 -7.32 0.65 13.02
CA ALA A 227 -6.68 0.81 11.72
C ALA A 227 -7.70 0.76 10.57
N ILE A 228 -8.66 -0.16 10.60
CA ILE A 228 -9.74 -0.24 9.61
C ILE A 228 -10.58 1.05 9.62
N ASN A 229 -10.96 1.52 10.79
CA ASN A 229 -11.86 2.68 10.91
C ASN A 229 -11.19 3.99 10.47
N THR A 230 -9.88 4.09 10.56
CA THR A 230 -9.12 5.27 10.12
C THR A 230 -8.81 5.28 8.63
N MET A 231 -8.92 4.15 7.93
CA MET A 231 -8.69 4.11 6.48
C MET A 231 -9.53 5.14 5.74
N GLN A 232 -8.98 5.73 4.71
CA GLN A 232 -9.65 6.71 3.87
C GLN A 232 -9.24 6.50 2.41
N PRO A 233 -10.13 6.82 1.45
CA PRO A 233 -9.74 6.83 0.04
C PRO A 233 -8.75 7.96 -0.23
N TRP A 234 -7.73 7.66 -1.03
CA TRP A 234 -6.69 8.61 -1.44
C TRP A 234 -6.84 8.90 -2.92
N GLU A 235 -7.13 10.14 -3.24
CA GLU A 235 -7.25 10.58 -4.62
C GLU A 235 -5.90 10.60 -5.33
N LEU A 236 -5.92 10.33 -6.64
CA LEU A 236 -4.81 10.42 -7.58
C LEU A 236 -3.73 9.31 -7.45
N ASN A 237 -2.95 9.14 -8.51
CA ASN A 237 -1.73 8.33 -8.66
C ASN A 237 -1.89 6.85 -9.01
N GLY A 238 -3.11 6.37 -9.24
CA GLY A 238 -3.32 5.01 -9.73
C GLY A 238 -3.43 3.95 -8.65
N THR A 239 -3.49 2.71 -9.09
CA THR A 239 -3.73 1.52 -8.26
C THR A 239 -2.63 0.50 -8.50
N MET A 240 -1.91 0.11 -7.46
CA MET A 240 -0.84 -0.88 -7.55
C MET A 240 -1.09 -2.06 -6.61
N ALA A 241 -2.05 -2.90 -6.97
CA ALA A 241 -2.41 -4.09 -6.18
C ALA A 241 -1.23 -5.06 -6.01
N ASN A 242 -0.28 -5.07 -6.95
CA ASN A 242 0.94 -5.86 -6.83
C ASN A 242 1.82 -5.42 -5.65
N LEU A 243 1.90 -4.11 -5.37
CA LEU A 243 2.61 -3.60 -4.19
C LEU A 243 1.84 -3.92 -2.92
N GLY A 244 0.52 -3.75 -2.91
CA GLY A 244 -0.30 -4.21 -1.79
C GLY A 244 -0.07 -5.69 -1.50
N ALA A 245 -0.16 -6.55 -2.51
CA ALA A 245 0.00 -8.00 -2.37
C ALA A 245 1.38 -8.41 -1.83
N VAL A 246 2.47 -7.84 -2.37
CA VAL A 246 3.81 -8.18 -1.91
C VAL A 246 4.07 -7.69 -0.48
N TRP A 247 3.50 -6.56 -0.07
CA TRP A 247 3.58 -6.10 1.31
C TRP A 247 2.72 -6.94 2.25
N GLY A 248 1.55 -7.40 1.80
CA GLY A 248 0.76 -8.37 2.54
C GLY A 248 1.53 -9.66 2.80
N TRP A 249 2.26 -10.15 1.80
CA TRP A 249 3.15 -11.30 1.94
C TRP A 249 4.28 -11.03 2.95
N ARG A 250 4.92 -9.86 2.87
CA ARG A 250 6.00 -9.47 3.81
C ARG A 250 5.53 -9.38 5.27
N LEU A 251 4.27 -9.03 5.51
CA LEU A 251 3.71 -9.07 6.86
C LEU A 251 3.51 -10.52 7.37
N LEU A 252 3.25 -11.47 6.47
CA LEU A 252 3.13 -12.90 6.80
C LEU A 252 4.49 -13.62 6.84
N SER A 253 5.53 -12.98 6.29
CA SER A 253 6.89 -13.54 6.26
C SER A 253 7.52 -13.57 7.65
N PRO A 254 8.34 -14.59 7.97
CA PRO A 254 9.14 -14.62 9.19
C PRO A 254 10.37 -13.71 9.11
N THR A 255 10.60 -13.04 7.97
CA THR A 255 11.81 -12.24 7.71
C THR A 255 11.53 -10.75 7.77
N PRO A 256 12.55 -9.91 8.05
CA PRO A 256 12.39 -8.46 8.03
C PRO A 256 11.73 -7.93 6.75
N PRO A 257 11.06 -6.77 6.83
CA PRO A 257 11.02 -5.79 7.92
C PRO A 257 9.99 -6.07 9.02
N PHE A 258 9.12 -7.07 8.86
CA PHE A 258 8.07 -7.42 9.82
C PHE A 258 8.25 -8.88 10.24
N GLU A 259 8.86 -9.12 11.37
CA GLU A 259 9.26 -10.45 11.83
C GLU A 259 8.19 -11.16 12.67
N GLN A 260 6.93 -10.70 12.64
CA GLN A 260 5.85 -11.26 13.45
C GLN A 260 5.23 -12.52 12.85
N GLY A 261 5.51 -12.80 11.56
CA GLY A 261 5.03 -14.00 10.88
C GLY A 261 5.77 -15.24 11.35
N SER A 262 5.04 -16.34 11.50
CA SER A 262 5.63 -17.66 11.78
C SER A 262 6.39 -18.19 10.56
N ALA A 263 7.30 -19.12 10.76
CA ALA A 263 7.97 -19.83 9.67
C ALA A 263 6.96 -20.51 8.74
N TYR A 264 7.27 -20.60 7.45
CA TYR A 264 6.35 -21.17 6.44
C TYR A 264 6.10 -22.68 6.64
N ASP A 265 7.07 -23.38 7.21
CA ASP A 265 7.01 -24.82 7.53
C ASP A 265 6.38 -25.11 8.90
N ASN A 266 5.86 -24.11 9.59
CA ASN A 266 5.17 -24.29 10.86
C ASN A 266 3.76 -24.87 10.64
N GLU A 267 3.63 -26.19 10.70
CA GLU A 267 2.38 -26.89 10.51
C GLU A 267 1.28 -26.55 11.54
N LYS A 268 1.62 -25.89 12.63
CA LYS A 268 0.68 -25.46 13.66
C LYS A 268 -0.02 -24.14 13.33
N ILE A 269 0.42 -23.44 12.30
CA ILE A 269 -0.09 -22.13 11.93
C ILE A 269 -0.54 -22.17 10.46
N ASN A 270 -1.77 -21.81 10.21
CA ASN A 270 -2.26 -21.55 8.85
C ASN A 270 -2.07 -20.05 8.52
N LYS A 271 -1.68 -19.77 7.30
CA LYS A 271 -1.49 -18.40 6.81
C LYS A 271 -2.46 -18.09 5.67
N ALA A 272 -3.05 -16.91 5.71
CA ALA A 272 -3.95 -16.46 4.64
C ALA A 272 -3.71 -15.00 4.29
N LEU A 273 -3.86 -14.69 3.01
CA LEU A 273 -3.82 -13.34 2.46
C LEU A 273 -5.13 -13.05 1.75
N VAL A 274 -5.78 -11.95 2.11
CA VAL A 274 -7.02 -11.50 1.47
C VAL A 274 -6.71 -10.21 0.72
N ILE A 275 -6.82 -10.23 -0.60
CA ILE A 275 -6.57 -9.08 -1.47
C ILE A 275 -7.89 -8.57 -2.01
N MET A 276 -8.21 -7.31 -1.77
CA MET A 276 -9.42 -6.66 -2.26
C MET A 276 -9.07 -5.41 -3.05
N THR A 277 -9.69 -5.24 -4.22
CA THR A 277 -9.60 -4.04 -5.06
C THR A 277 -10.92 -3.74 -5.76
N ASP A 278 -11.17 -2.46 -6.03
CA ASP A 278 -12.29 -1.99 -6.85
C ASP A 278 -11.84 -1.45 -8.21
N GLY A 279 -10.54 -1.56 -8.52
CA GLY A 279 -9.94 -0.90 -9.66
C GLY A 279 -8.95 -1.73 -10.46
N GLU A 280 -8.59 -1.16 -11.60
CA GLU A 280 -7.56 -1.68 -12.48
C GLU A 280 -6.18 -1.33 -11.94
N ASN A 281 -5.20 -2.24 -12.11
CA ASN A 281 -3.81 -1.88 -11.95
C ASN A 281 -3.43 -0.82 -12.97
N LEU A 282 -3.18 0.38 -12.53
CA LEU A 282 -2.82 1.47 -13.43
C LEU A 282 -1.87 2.46 -12.74
N VAL A 283 -1.03 3.07 -13.53
CA VAL A 283 -0.39 4.32 -13.21
C VAL A 283 -1.33 5.41 -13.68
N SER A 284 -1.89 6.17 -12.76
CA SER A 284 -2.62 7.37 -13.15
C SER A 284 -1.60 8.36 -13.69
N PRO A 285 -1.75 8.85 -14.89
CA PRO A 285 -1.03 10.04 -15.27
C PRO A 285 -1.56 11.12 -14.31
N ILE A 286 -0.73 11.64 -13.46
CA ILE A 286 -1.02 12.93 -12.87
C ILE A 286 -1.02 13.88 -14.03
N LEU A 287 -2.20 14.27 -14.32
CA LEU A 287 -2.47 14.91 -15.57
C LEU A 287 -1.87 16.29 -15.59
N GLY A 288 -0.86 16.46 -16.38
CA GLY A 288 -0.76 17.71 -17.11
C GLY A 288 -2.03 18.09 -17.90
N SER A 289 -3.17 17.45 -17.66
CA SER A 289 -4.46 17.82 -18.24
C SER A 289 -5.14 18.97 -17.51
N ARG A 290 -4.70 19.33 -16.32
CA ARG A 290 -5.16 20.52 -15.59
C ARG A 290 -4.21 21.70 -15.70
N ILE A 291 -3.15 21.64 -16.48
CA ILE A 291 -2.48 22.86 -16.93
C ILE A 291 -3.55 23.61 -17.73
N ASN A 292 -4.19 24.53 -17.05
CA ASN A 292 -5.21 25.38 -17.67
C ASN A 292 -4.59 25.96 -18.95
N ARG A 293 -5.12 25.58 -20.09
CA ARG A 293 -4.74 26.01 -21.45
C ARG A 293 -4.60 27.53 -21.60
N ALA A 294 -4.87 28.28 -20.56
CA ALA A 294 -5.09 29.71 -20.62
C ALA A 294 -3.82 30.57 -20.52
N ARG A 295 -2.65 30.03 -20.17
CA ARG A 295 -1.53 30.93 -19.79
C ARG A 295 -0.15 30.59 -20.32
N CYS A 296 -0.03 29.96 -21.45
CA CYS A 296 1.26 29.82 -22.11
C CYS A 296 1.49 30.94 -23.14
N GLY A 297 1.36 32.22 -22.75
CA GLY A 297 1.78 33.34 -23.59
C GLY A 297 1.38 33.29 -25.08
N GLY A 298 0.17 32.81 -25.41
CA GLY A 298 -0.32 32.68 -26.78
C GLY A 298 0.11 31.41 -27.53
N VAL A 299 0.89 30.53 -26.89
CA VAL A 299 1.25 29.23 -27.46
C VAL A 299 0.35 28.17 -26.82
N THR A 300 -0.24 27.31 -27.64
CA THR A 300 -1.04 26.19 -27.16
C THR A 300 -0.13 25.21 -26.44
N CYS A 301 -0.11 25.23 -25.12
CA CYS A 301 0.56 24.20 -24.33
C CYS A 301 -0.22 22.91 -24.49
N THR A 302 0.19 22.09 -25.41
CA THR A 302 -0.35 20.76 -25.56
C THR A 302 0.40 19.83 -24.65
N ASN A 303 -0.22 19.53 -23.49
CA ASN A 303 0.08 18.39 -22.64
C ASN A 303 1.36 18.43 -21.80
N ALA A 304 1.38 17.62 -20.75
CA ALA A 304 2.42 17.16 -19.82
C ALA A 304 3.92 17.35 -20.21
N ARG A 305 4.21 17.62 -21.44
CA ARG A 305 5.56 17.77 -21.98
C ARG A 305 6.33 19.00 -21.49
N ILE A 306 5.67 20.00 -20.91
CA ILE A 306 6.42 21.20 -20.46
C ILE A 306 7.21 20.89 -19.21
N CYS A 307 6.64 20.16 -18.26
CA CYS A 307 7.39 19.71 -17.10
C CYS A 307 8.48 18.71 -17.50
N ASP A 308 8.21 17.87 -18.50
CA ASP A 308 9.19 16.93 -19.07
C ASP A 308 10.35 17.65 -19.78
N ILE A 309 10.06 18.69 -20.53
CA ILE A 309 11.07 19.42 -21.32
C ILE A 309 11.96 20.29 -20.44
N VAL A 310 11.38 20.98 -19.47
CA VAL A 310 12.10 21.95 -18.63
C VAL A 310 12.99 21.29 -17.60
N SER A 311 12.61 20.14 -17.10
CA SER A 311 13.36 19.38 -16.09
C SER A 311 14.38 18.40 -16.67
N GLY A 312 14.63 18.44 -17.97
CA GLY A 312 15.56 17.50 -18.61
C GLY A 312 15.14 16.02 -18.49
N GLY A 313 13.83 15.79 -18.40
CA GLY A 313 13.23 14.44 -18.33
C GLY A 313 13.33 13.77 -16.96
N ARG A 314 13.83 14.44 -15.96
CA ARG A 314 13.97 13.88 -14.60
C ARG A 314 12.72 14.03 -13.73
N TYR A 315 11.90 15.02 -14.00
CA TYR A 315 10.76 15.40 -13.18
C TYR A 315 9.50 15.35 -14.00
N THR A 316 9.13 14.15 -14.40
CA THR A 316 7.85 13.96 -15.06
C THR A 316 6.76 13.83 -14.02
N SER A 317 5.57 14.34 -14.31
CA SER A 317 4.34 14.15 -13.53
C SER A 317 3.92 12.67 -13.36
N GLN A 318 4.82 11.75 -13.65
CA GLN A 318 4.62 10.30 -13.69
C GLN A 318 5.41 9.59 -12.60
N TYR A 319 5.46 10.18 -11.43
CA TYR A 319 6.05 9.53 -10.27
C TYR A 319 5.08 8.48 -9.70
N THR A 320 5.60 7.32 -9.40
CA THR A 320 4.82 6.13 -9.06
C THR A 320 5.44 5.37 -7.90
N GLY A 321 4.79 4.34 -7.43
CA GLY A 321 5.40 3.39 -6.49
C GLY A 321 6.65 2.67 -7.03
N TYR A 322 6.98 2.84 -8.31
CA TYR A 322 8.22 2.36 -8.95
C TYR A 322 9.21 3.49 -9.26
N GLY A 323 9.07 4.66 -8.64
CA GLY A 323 9.82 5.86 -9.00
C GLY A 323 9.27 6.52 -10.26
N TYR A 324 10.09 7.30 -10.93
CA TYR A 324 9.68 7.96 -12.16
C TYR A 324 9.56 6.98 -13.33
N MET A 325 8.49 7.10 -14.12
CA MET A 325 8.28 6.23 -15.29
C MET A 325 9.44 6.30 -16.29
N SER A 326 10.09 7.46 -16.40
CA SER A 326 11.28 7.66 -17.25
C SER A 326 12.47 6.77 -16.87
N GLU A 327 12.54 6.29 -15.64
CA GLU A 327 13.60 5.37 -15.16
C GLU A 327 13.40 3.94 -15.66
N GLY A 328 12.22 3.60 -16.15
CA GLY A 328 11.90 2.28 -16.70
C GLY A 328 11.91 1.13 -15.68
N ARG A 329 11.87 1.41 -14.38
CA ARG A 329 11.97 0.38 -13.31
C ARG A 329 10.83 -0.65 -13.36
N LEU A 330 9.67 -0.24 -13.88
CA LEU A 330 8.54 -1.15 -14.14
C LEU A 330 8.74 -2.05 -15.38
N GLY A 331 9.84 -1.86 -16.11
CA GLY A 331 10.14 -2.53 -17.37
C GLY A 331 9.51 -1.83 -18.57
N THR A 332 9.08 -0.58 -18.40
CA THR A 332 8.58 0.30 -19.46
C THR A 332 8.68 1.75 -19.02
N THR A 333 8.85 2.65 -19.99
CA THR A 333 8.76 4.11 -19.81
C THR A 333 7.43 4.66 -20.34
N SER A 334 6.58 3.80 -20.91
CA SER A 334 5.30 4.16 -21.50
C SER A 334 4.14 3.91 -20.54
N LEU A 335 3.33 4.92 -20.29
CA LEU A 335 2.10 4.80 -19.50
C LEU A 335 1.13 3.76 -20.07
N ALA A 336 0.99 3.70 -21.39
CA ALA A 336 0.10 2.75 -22.06
C ALA A 336 0.47 1.28 -21.72
N ASN A 337 1.75 1.02 -21.48
CA ASN A 337 2.24 -0.31 -21.15
C ASN A 337 2.35 -0.55 -19.62
N ALA A 338 2.11 0.45 -18.78
CA ALA A 338 2.28 0.33 -17.34
C ALA A 338 1.29 -0.66 -16.73
N GLY A 339 0.00 -0.58 -17.05
CA GLY A 339 -1.02 -1.49 -16.56
C GLY A 339 -0.70 -2.98 -16.81
N PRO A 340 -0.42 -3.39 -18.06
CA PRO A 340 0.03 -4.76 -18.35
C PRO A 340 1.27 -5.19 -17.57
N ARG A 341 2.24 -4.30 -17.33
CA ARG A 341 3.43 -4.62 -16.53
C ARG A 341 3.08 -4.82 -15.05
N LEU A 342 2.21 -3.98 -14.49
CA LEU A 342 1.71 -4.15 -13.12
C LEU A 342 0.94 -5.48 -12.97
N ASN A 343 0.11 -5.85 -13.95
CA ASN A 343 -0.61 -7.12 -13.97
C ASN A 343 0.35 -8.32 -13.98
N ASN A 344 1.42 -8.24 -14.77
CA ASN A 344 2.46 -9.27 -14.77
C ASN A 344 3.19 -9.37 -13.42
N ARG A 345 3.48 -8.24 -12.76
CA ARG A 345 4.05 -8.23 -11.40
C ARG A 345 3.09 -8.86 -10.38
N LEU A 346 1.80 -8.53 -10.45
CA LEU A 346 0.80 -9.14 -9.58
C LEU A 346 0.76 -10.65 -9.76
N THR A 347 0.75 -11.13 -11.00
CA THR A 347 0.78 -12.58 -11.31
C THR A 347 2.02 -13.25 -10.69
N GLN A 348 3.21 -12.64 -10.83
CA GLN A 348 4.45 -13.15 -10.24
C GLN A 348 4.34 -13.20 -8.70
N VAL A 349 3.90 -12.11 -8.08
CA VAL A 349 3.72 -12.04 -6.62
C VAL A 349 2.76 -13.12 -6.14
N CYS A 350 1.59 -13.26 -6.77
CA CYS A 350 0.60 -14.28 -6.38
C CYS A 350 1.15 -15.71 -6.50
N ASN A 351 1.90 -15.98 -7.58
CA ASN A 351 2.51 -17.30 -7.76
C ASN A 351 3.56 -17.58 -6.69
N ASN A 352 4.40 -16.61 -6.38
CA ASN A 352 5.42 -16.76 -5.34
C ASN A 352 4.78 -16.96 -3.95
N ILE A 353 3.72 -16.20 -3.63
CA ILE A 353 2.97 -16.39 -2.36
C ILE A 353 2.40 -17.80 -2.26
N LYS A 354 1.76 -18.30 -3.31
CA LYS A 354 1.16 -19.65 -3.32
C LYS A 354 2.20 -20.74 -3.12
N GLN A 355 3.43 -20.55 -3.60
CA GLN A 355 4.52 -21.53 -3.39
C GLN A 355 4.94 -21.64 -1.92
N THR A 356 4.66 -20.65 -1.08
CA THR A 356 4.94 -20.71 0.37
C THR A 356 3.85 -21.42 1.18
N GLY A 357 2.78 -21.89 0.54
CA GLY A 357 1.64 -22.51 1.22
C GLY A 357 0.62 -21.52 1.81
N ILE A 358 0.81 -20.23 1.61
CA ILE A 358 -0.16 -19.20 2.02
C ILE A 358 -1.43 -19.33 1.16
N ILE A 359 -2.58 -19.34 1.81
CA ILE A 359 -3.88 -19.35 1.14
C ILE A 359 -4.21 -17.92 0.70
N VAL A 360 -4.39 -17.72 -0.60
CA VAL A 360 -4.71 -16.41 -1.18
C VAL A 360 -6.20 -16.37 -1.53
N PHE A 361 -6.91 -15.45 -0.91
CA PHE A 361 -8.26 -15.03 -1.28
C PHE A 361 -8.19 -13.74 -2.05
N THR A 362 -9.00 -13.62 -3.09
CA THR A 362 -9.11 -12.38 -3.87
C THR A 362 -10.55 -11.93 -4.02
N ILE A 363 -10.78 -10.64 -3.90
CA ILE A 363 -12.09 -10.00 -4.02
C ILE A 363 -11.96 -8.87 -5.06
N VAL A 364 -12.77 -8.90 -6.08
CA VAL A 364 -12.97 -7.76 -6.98
C VAL A 364 -14.32 -7.13 -6.67
N PHE A 365 -14.31 -5.82 -6.46
CA PHE A 365 -15.47 -5.09 -5.96
C PHE A 365 -15.97 -4.06 -6.96
N GLN A 366 -17.20 -4.26 -7.47
CA GLN A 366 -17.81 -3.40 -8.48
C GLN A 366 -16.91 -3.18 -9.71
N LEU A 367 -16.21 -4.24 -10.13
CA LEU A 367 -15.29 -4.25 -11.26
C LEU A 367 -15.86 -5.10 -12.39
N GLU A 368 -16.24 -4.47 -13.49
CA GLU A 368 -16.88 -5.16 -14.64
C GLU A 368 -15.88 -5.76 -15.63
N ASN A 369 -14.61 -5.34 -15.59
CA ASN A 369 -13.59 -5.79 -16.53
C ASN A 369 -13.25 -7.28 -16.33
N GLN A 370 -13.68 -8.12 -17.28
CA GLN A 370 -13.49 -9.58 -17.21
C GLN A 370 -12.01 -10.00 -17.25
N GLN A 371 -11.15 -9.26 -17.94
CA GLN A 371 -9.72 -9.60 -17.98
C GLN A 371 -9.09 -9.44 -16.59
N LEU A 372 -9.49 -8.41 -15.86
CA LEU A 372 -9.03 -8.20 -14.49
C LEU A 372 -9.66 -9.19 -13.52
N GLN A 373 -10.95 -9.50 -13.67
CA GLN A 373 -11.56 -10.58 -12.89
C GLN A 373 -10.80 -11.90 -13.08
N THR A 374 -10.36 -12.19 -14.31
CA THR A 374 -9.54 -13.36 -14.61
C THR A 374 -8.17 -13.29 -13.95
N LEU A 375 -7.52 -12.12 -13.95
CA LEU A 375 -6.24 -11.89 -13.28
C LEU A 375 -6.35 -12.20 -11.77
N PHE A 376 -7.36 -11.66 -11.10
CA PHE A 376 -7.57 -11.89 -9.66
C PHE A 376 -8.03 -13.31 -9.35
N ARG A 377 -8.82 -13.94 -10.23
CA ARG A 377 -9.16 -15.36 -10.13
C ARG A 377 -7.92 -16.26 -10.19
N ASN A 378 -6.98 -15.95 -11.07
CA ASN A 378 -5.71 -16.69 -11.18
C ASN A 378 -4.75 -16.41 -10.02
N CYS A 379 -4.88 -15.25 -9.38
CA CYS A 379 -4.15 -14.90 -8.17
C CYS A 379 -4.61 -15.70 -6.96
N ALA A 380 -5.90 -15.96 -6.83
CA ALA A 380 -6.47 -16.82 -5.78
C ALA A 380 -5.83 -18.22 -5.76
N SER A 381 -5.80 -18.86 -4.60
CA SER A 381 -5.26 -20.21 -4.44
C SER A 381 -6.07 -21.26 -5.18
N SER A 382 -7.38 -21.06 -5.32
CA SER A 382 -8.31 -21.89 -6.09
C SER A 382 -9.53 -21.05 -6.49
N SER A 383 -10.36 -21.57 -7.38
CA SER A 383 -11.51 -20.83 -7.91
C SER A 383 -12.56 -20.44 -6.87
N ASP A 384 -12.70 -21.21 -5.80
CA ASP A 384 -13.58 -20.96 -4.66
C ASP A 384 -13.03 -19.91 -3.68
N LYS A 385 -11.78 -19.47 -3.85
CA LYS A 385 -11.15 -18.37 -3.11
C LYS A 385 -11.22 -17.04 -3.85
N PHE A 386 -11.84 -17.02 -5.02
CA PHE A 386 -12.08 -15.80 -5.78
C PHE A 386 -13.53 -15.35 -5.62
N PHE A 387 -13.74 -14.09 -5.26
CA PHE A 387 -15.05 -13.48 -5.08
C PHE A 387 -15.23 -12.29 -6.02
N ASN A 388 -16.26 -12.36 -6.84
CA ASN A 388 -16.75 -11.21 -7.60
C ASN A 388 -17.90 -10.56 -6.81
N SER A 389 -17.70 -9.34 -6.37
CA SER A 389 -18.63 -8.59 -5.52
C SER A 389 -19.16 -7.37 -6.26
N PRO A 390 -20.26 -7.50 -7.02
CA PRO A 390 -20.81 -6.41 -7.82
C PRO A 390 -21.47 -5.29 -6.98
N ASN A 391 -21.71 -5.51 -5.70
CA ASN A 391 -22.32 -4.55 -4.79
C ASN A 391 -21.88 -4.75 -3.33
N ASN A 392 -22.29 -3.83 -2.45
CA ASN A 392 -21.89 -3.82 -1.04
C ASN A 392 -22.36 -5.08 -0.28
N GLU A 393 -23.52 -5.63 -0.62
CA GLU A 393 -24.08 -6.84 0.01
C GLU A 393 -23.23 -8.08 -0.31
N THR A 394 -22.85 -8.24 -1.57
CA THR A 394 -22.00 -9.34 -2.01
C THR A 394 -20.58 -9.22 -1.44
N LEU A 395 -20.07 -8.00 -1.23
CA LEU A 395 -18.81 -7.77 -0.53
C LEU A 395 -18.89 -8.28 0.92
N ALA A 396 -19.95 -7.90 1.65
CA ALA A 396 -20.17 -8.37 3.01
C ALA A 396 -20.31 -9.90 3.08
N SER A 397 -20.97 -10.51 2.08
CA SER A 397 -21.09 -11.97 1.96
C SER A 397 -19.74 -12.64 1.72
N ALA A 398 -18.89 -12.08 0.85
CA ALA A 398 -17.54 -12.58 0.58
C ALA A 398 -16.69 -12.63 1.87
N PHE A 399 -16.68 -11.55 2.64
CA PHE A 399 -15.94 -11.49 3.90
C PHE A 399 -16.45 -12.49 4.94
N ARG A 400 -17.78 -12.69 5.05
CA ARG A 400 -18.35 -13.72 5.93
C ARG A 400 -17.95 -15.14 5.49
N THR A 401 -17.97 -15.41 4.18
CA THR A 401 -17.55 -16.72 3.64
C THR A 401 -16.08 -16.99 3.94
N ILE A 402 -15.22 -15.99 3.73
CA ILE A 402 -13.80 -16.07 4.09
C ILE A 402 -13.63 -16.32 5.58
N GLY A 403 -14.37 -15.61 6.43
CA GLY A 403 -14.33 -15.79 7.89
C GLY A 403 -14.72 -17.20 8.32
N ALA A 404 -15.78 -17.73 7.76
CA ALA A 404 -16.23 -19.12 8.02
C ALA A 404 -15.16 -20.14 7.61
N GLU A 405 -14.54 -19.95 6.45
CA GLU A 405 -13.50 -20.84 5.96
C GLU A 405 -12.23 -20.76 6.81
N LEU A 406 -11.77 -19.55 7.13
CA LEU A 406 -10.61 -19.35 8.00
C LEU A 406 -10.82 -19.96 9.39
N ASN A 407 -12.03 -19.85 9.94
CA ASN A 407 -12.39 -20.53 11.18
C ASN A 407 -12.36 -22.07 11.05
N SER A 408 -12.75 -22.59 9.90
CA SER A 408 -12.68 -24.06 9.66
C SER A 408 -11.25 -24.58 9.61
N LEU A 409 -10.30 -23.77 9.10
CA LEU A 409 -8.88 -24.12 9.05
C LEU A 409 -8.22 -24.21 10.43
N ARG A 410 -8.82 -23.58 11.45
CA ARG A 410 -8.33 -23.63 12.84
C ARG A 410 -8.68 -24.94 13.52
N VAL A 411 -9.74 -25.61 13.07
CA VAL A 411 -10.19 -26.87 13.63
C VAL A 411 -9.59 -27.99 12.78
N SER A 412 -8.44 -28.55 13.20
CA SER A 412 -7.92 -29.74 12.52
C SER A 412 -8.90 -30.91 12.73
N LYS A 413 -9.21 -31.60 11.64
CA LYS A 413 -9.96 -32.87 11.71
C LYS A 413 -9.11 -33.93 12.36
#